data_2d2dc0bb00001e811aa9609f462b0183
#
_entry.id   2d2dc0bb00001e811aa9609f462b0183
#
_cell.length_a   1.000
_cell.length_b   1.000
_cell.length_c   1.000
_cell.angle_alpha   90.00
_cell.angle_beta   90.00
_cell.angle_gamma   90.00
#
_symmetry.space_group_name_H-M   'P 1'
#
loop_
_entity.id
_entity.type
_entity.pdbx_description
1 polymer ?
#
loop_
_entity_poly.entity_id
_entity_poly.type
_entity_poly.pdbx_seq_one_letter_code
_entity_poly.pdbx_strand_id
1 'polypeptide(L)'
;EWIKDYNEVLGTSWNWVERIEYDGVQYIHGEAGQARTTAKNAMQSTVQGHIHTSAYVDWNVGNNMKTFAMQVGCGIDRDSYAAAYAKNFKRQAIGCGVVIGGHTAINCLMPL
;
A
#
# COMPACT_ATOMS: atom_id res chain seq x y z
N GLU A 1 24.89 -8.13 -15.89
CA GLU A 1 23.88 -8.71 -15.02
C GLU A 1 22.72 -9.29 -15.82
N TRP A 2 22.17 -10.36 -15.30
CA TRP A 2 21.02 -10.99 -15.92
C TRP A 2 19.70 -10.39 -15.42
N ILE A 3 19.74 -9.55 -14.38
CA ILE A 3 18.57 -8.85 -13.88
C ILE A 3 18.55 -7.44 -14.46
N LYS A 4 17.49 -7.11 -15.19
CA LYS A 4 17.27 -5.78 -15.73
C LYS A 4 16.65 -4.87 -14.67
N ASP A 5 16.95 -3.58 -14.72
CA ASP A 5 16.27 -2.64 -13.85
C ASP A 5 14.80 -2.42 -14.29
N TYR A 6 14.00 -1.87 -13.40
CA TYR A 6 12.56 -1.71 -13.66
C TYR A 6 12.27 -0.79 -14.83
N ASN A 7 13.03 0.29 -14.98
CA ASN A 7 12.84 1.22 -16.09
C ASN A 7 13.11 0.55 -17.45
N GLU A 8 14.11 -0.30 -17.49
CA GLU A 8 14.46 -1.02 -18.70
C GLU A 8 13.36 -2.00 -19.11
N VAL A 9 12.83 -2.73 -18.14
CA VAL A 9 11.76 -3.73 -18.40
C VAL A 9 10.46 -3.05 -18.79
N LEU A 10 10.10 -1.96 -18.12
CA LEU A 10 8.81 -1.28 -18.31
C LEU A 10 8.85 -0.18 -19.38
N GLY A 11 10.02 0.15 -19.88
CA GLY A 11 10.16 1.24 -20.84
C GLY A 11 9.86 2.61 -20.23
N THR A 12 10.20 2.80 -18.97
CA THR A 12 9.92 4.03 -18.24
C THR A 12 11.20 4.74 -17.83
N SER A 13 11.06 5.97 -17.34
CA SER A 13 12.14 6.75 -16.76
C SER A 13 11.78 7.19 -15.34
N TRP A 14 11.07 6.37 -14.62
CA TRP A 14 10.62 6.65 -13.25
C TRP A 14 11.78 6.56 -12.27
N ASN A 15 11.67 7.32 -11.19
CA ASN A 15 12.61 7.26 -10.08
C ASN A 15 12.12 6.23 -9.06
N TRP A 16 12.75 5.07 -9.03
CA TRP A 16 12.36 3.96 -8.15
C TRP A 16 13.00 4.12 -6.79
N VAL A 17 12.20 4.05 -5.75
CA VAL A 17 12.64 4.21 -4.36
C VAL A 17 12.01 3.13 -3.49
N GLU A 18 12.67 2.79 -2.38
CA GLU A 18 12.12 1.84 -1.40
C GLU A 18 11.09 2.51 -0.50
N ARG A 19 11.29 3.78 -0.23
CA ARG A 19 10.44 4.58 0.63
C ARG A 19 10.45 6.03 0.14
N ILE A 20 9.29 6.66 0.19
CA ILE A 20 9.21 8.09 -0.09
C ILE A 20 8.31 8.74 0.97
N GLU A 21 8.58 9.99 1.28
CA GLU A 21 7.77 10.80 2.19
C GLU A 21 7.20 12.00 1.44
N TYR A 22 5.91 12.22 1.60
CA TYR A 22 5.19 13.31 0.95
C TYR A 22 4.14 13.85 1.92
N ASP A 23 4.14 15.16 2.14
CA ASP A 23 3.19 15.82 3.05
C ASP A 23 3.13 15.17 4.43
N GLY A 24 4.28 14.73 4.96
CA GLY A 24 4.36 14.07 6.25
C GLY A 24 3.89 12.62 6.28
N VAL A 25 3.57 12.05 5.15
CA VAL A 25 3.12 10.65 5.02
C VAL A 25 4.23 9.82 4.38
N GLN A 26 4.55 8.67 4.97
CA GLN A 26 5.47 7.75 4.34
C GLN A 26 4.73 6.73 3.48
N TYR A 27 5.31 6.44 2.32
CA TYR A 27 4.80 5.46 1.36
C TYR A 27 5.83 4.36 1.21
N ILE A 28 5.44 3.12 1.50
CA ILE A 28 6.32 1.96 1.42
C ILE A 28 5.58 0.78 0.81
N HIS A 29 6.32 -0.18 0.27
CA HIS A 29 5.72 -1.46 -0.12
C HIS A 29 5.37 -2.30 1.10
N GLY A 30 6.28 -2.37 2.08
CA GLY A 30 6.18 -3.24 3.23
C GLY A 30 6.86 -4.59 2.98
N GLU A 31 7.37 -5.20 4.04
CA GLU A 31 8.02 -6.51 3.98
C GLU A 31 7.33 -7.52 4.86
N ALA A 32 6.94 -7.10 6.05
CA ALA A 32 6.26 -7.92 7.03
C ALA A 32 5.36 -7.04 7.87
N GLY A 33 4.25 -7.60 8.32
CA GLY A 33 3.29 -6.86 9.12
C GLY A 33 2.39 -5.96 8.29
N GLN A 34 1.47 -5.33 8.98
CA GLN A 34 0.43 -4.51 8.38
C GLN A 34 0.78 -3.02 8.50
N ALA A 35 0.09 -2.20 7.72
CA ALA A 35 0.26 -0.76 7.74
C ALA A 35 0.07 -0.16 9.14
N ARG A 36 -0.88 -0.68 9.91
CA ARG A 36 -1.13 -0.19 11.27
C ARG A 36 0.07 -0.38 12.19
N THR A 37 0.76 -1.50 12.07
CA THR A 37 1.98 -1.78 12.84
C THR A 37 3.12 -0.86 12.42
N THR A 38 3.30 -0.71 11.11
CA THR A 38 4.34 0.16 10.57
C THR A 38 4.13 1.62 10.98
N ALA A 39 2.91 2.11 10.87
CA ALA A 39 2.57 3.48 11.26
C ALA A 39 2.81 3.73 12.75
N LYS A 40 2.44 2.75 13.58
CA LYS A 40 2.62 2.83 15.03
C LYS A 40 4.09 2.86 15.41
N ASN A 41 4.91 2.00 14.80
CA ASN A 41 6.33 1.94 15.08
C ASN A 41 7.06 3.19 14.60
N ALA A 42 6.66 3.75 13.47
CA ALA A 42 7.25 4.96 12.92
C ALA A 42 6.68 6.23 13.55
N MET A 43 5.55 6.14 14.26
CA MET A 43 4.82 7.29 14.79
C MET A 43 4.51 8.30 13.68
N GLN A 44 4.07 7.80 12.53
CA GLN A 44 3.89 8.60 11.33
C GLN A 44 2.78 8.00 10.47
N SER A 45 2.03 8.86 9.79
CA SER A 45 1.06 8.40 8.80
C SER A 45 1.77 7.57 7.73
N THR A 46 1.18 6.43 7.41
CA THR A 46 1.82 5.42 6.54
C THR A 46 0.82 4.88 5.53
N VAL A 47 1.25 4.78 4.29
CA VAL A 47 0.56 4.05 3.22
C VAL A 47 1.43 2.86 2.84
N GLN A 48 0.85 1.67 2.87
CA GLN A 48 1.58 0.43 2.64
C GLN A 48 0.81 -0.52 1.74
N GLY A 49 1.52 -1.21 0.88
CA GLY A 49 1.03 -2.31 0.05
C GLY A 49 1.37 -3.67 0.64
N HIS A 50 1.90 -4.55 -0.19
CA HIS A 50 2.39 -5.90 0.13
C HIS A 50 1.29 -6.92 0.46
N ILE A 51 0.34 -6.60 1.31
CA ILE A 51 -0.73 -7.53 1.69
C ILE A 51 -1.88 -7.38 0.70
N HIS A 52 -2.13 -8.42 -0.08
CA HIS A 52 -3.09 -8.37 -1.19
C HIS A 52 -4.55 -8.53 -0.75
N THR A 53 -4.79 -9.11 0.42
CA THR A 53 -6.12 -9.50 0.85
C THR A 53 -6.75 -8.54 1.85
N SER A 54 -6.10 -7.41 2.12
CA SER A 54 -6.54 -6.47 3.15
C SER A 54 -6.42 -5.03 2.66
N ALA A 55 -7.43 -4.25 2.94
CA ALA A 55 -7.41 -2.81 2.70
C ALA A 55 -8.21 -2.13 3.82
N TYR A 56 -7.63 -1.10 4.42
CA TYR A 56 -8.27 -0.37 5.52
C TYR A 56 -7.60 0.97 5.73
N VAL A 57 -8.26 1.83 6.50
CA VAL A 57 -7.66 3.05 7.03
C VAL A 57 -7.91 3.05 8.54
N ASP A 58 -6.83 3.07 9.32
CA ASP A 58 -6.88 3.17 10.78
C ASP A 58 -6.36 4.53 11.21
N TRP A 59 -7.10 5.20 12.05
CA TRP A 59 -6.70 6.50 12.59
C TRP A 59 -6.22 6.36 14.03
N ASN A 60 -5.11 7.04 14.34
CA ASN A 60 -4.62 7.22 15.70
C ASN A 60 -4.70 8.70 16.03
N VAL A 61 -5.50 9.04 17.01
CA VAL A 61 -5.74 10.43 17.38
C VAL A 61 -5.37 10.63 18.84
N GLY A 62 -4.41 11.50 19.08
CA GLY A 62 -4.01 11.94 20.42
C GLY A 62 -4.29 13.42 20.61
N ASN A 63 -3.85 13.97 21.74
CA ASN A 63 -4.07 15.39 22.03
C ASN A 63 -3.40 16.32 21.03
N ASN A 64 -2.21 15.95 20.59
CA ASN A 64 -1.39 16.78 19.70
C ASN A 64 -0.96 16.06 18.44
N MET A 65 -1.51 14.88 18.18
CA MET A 65 -1.11 14.08 17.04
C MET A 65 -2.30 13.36 16.43
N LYS A 66 -2.35 13.36 15.10
CA LYS A 66 -3.33 12.62 14.34
C LYS A 66 -2.61 11.96 13.17
N THR A 67 -2.57 10.64 13.16
CA THR A 67 -1.93 9.87 12.10
C THR A 67 -2.87 8.79 11.60
N PHE A 68 -2.60 8.29 10.40
CA PHE A 68 -3.34 7.17 9.84
C PHE A 68 -2.41 6.07 9.35
N ALA A 69 -2.96 4.88 9.26
CA ALA A 69 -2.34 3.73 8.61
C ALA A 69 -3.27 3.26 7.51
N MET A 70 -2.84 3.32 6.26
CA MET A 70 -3.62 2.88 5.13
C MET A 70 -2.98 1.66 4.48
N GLN A 71 -3.68 0.55 4.50
CA GLN A 71 -3.35 -0.67 3.76
C GLN A 71 -4.13 -0.61 2.46
N VAL A 72 -3.44 -0.68 1.31
CA VAL A 72 -4.08 -0.35 0.03
C VAL A 72 -4.49 -1.55 -0.82
N GLY A 73 -4.20 -2.77 -0.36
CA GLY A 73 -4.49 -3.94 -1.18
C GLY A 73 -3.51 -4.05 -2.35
N CYS A 74 -4.02 -4.34 -3.52
CA CYS A 74 -3.17 -4.54 -4.70
C CYS A 74 -3.86 -4.12 -5.99
N GLY A 75 -3.08 -4.05 -7.07
CA GLY A 75 -3.58 -3.71 -8.40
C GLY A 75 -3.44 -4.85 -9.39
N ILE A 76 -3.51 -6.09 -8.94
CA ILE A 76 -3.35 -7.26 -9.83
C ILE A 76 -4.61 -7.54 -10.65
N ASP A 77 -4.41 -8.22 -11.76
CA ASP A 77 -5.53 -8.80 -12.53
C ASP A 77 -5.99 -10.06 -11.81
N ARG A 78 -7.21 -10.02 -11.28
CA ARG A 78 -7.78 -11.13 -10.52
C ARG A 78 -7.82 -12.42 -11.34
N ASP A 79 -8.16 -12.33 -12.61
CA ASP A 79 -8.27 -13.51 -13.47
C ASP A 79 -6.91 -14.18 -13.69
N SER A 80 -5.85 -13.39 -13.83
CA SER A 80 -4.49 -13.90 -13.99
C SER A 80 -3.98 -14.61 -12.75
N TYR A 81 -4.46 -14.22 -11.58
CA TYR A 81 -4.01 -14.74 -10.30
C TYR A 81 -4.97 -15.74 -9.65
N ALA A 82 -6.12 -15.99 -10.27
CA ALA A 82 -7.14 -16.87 -9.70
C ALA A 82 -6.59 -18.25 -9.33
N ALA A 83 -5.78 -18.84 -10.19
CA ALA A 83 -5.21 -20.16 -9.95
C ALA A 83 -4.20 -20.16 -8.80
N ALA A 84 -3.40 -19.11 -8.67
CA ALA A 84 -2.40 -18.99 -7.62
C ALA A 84 -3.03 -18.85 -6.24
N TYR A 85 -4.19 -18.21 -6.17
CA TYR A 85 -4.89 -17.95 -4.92
C TYR A 85 -6.11 -18.85 -4.70
N ALA A 86 -6.34 -19.83 -5.57
CA ALA A 86 -7.52 -20.70 -5.52
C ALA A 86 -7.64 -21.50 -4.24
N LYS A 87 -6.52 -21.80 -3.57
CA LYS A 87 -6.47 -22.55 -2.33
C LYS A 87 -6.80 -21.70 -1.09
N ASN A 88 -6.82 -20.40 -1.24
CA ASN A 88 -7.12 -19.45 -0.17
C ASN A 88 -8.56 -18.99 -0.28
N PHE A 89 -9.26 -18.97 0.82
CA PHE A 89 -10.65 -18.50 0.85
C PHE A 89 -10.74 -16.97 0.78
N LYS A 90 -9.62 -16.28 1.04
CA LYS A 90 -9.57 -14.83 0.94
C LYS A 90 -9.33 -14.40 -0.50
N ARG A 91 -10.00 -13.34 -0.90
CA ARG A 91 -9.82 -12.73 -2.21
C ARG A 91 -8.98 -11.48 -2.10
N GLN A 92 -8.34 -11.10 -3.20
CA GLN A 92 -7.56 -9.88 -3.26
C GLN A 92 -8.45 -8.65 -3.12
N ALA A 93 -7.99 -7.71 -2.32
CA ALA A 93 -8.58 -6.38 -2.26
C ALA A 93 -7.97 -5.55 -3.39
N ILE A 94 -8.69 -5.39 -4.48
CA ILE A 94 -8.20 -4.68 -5.67
C ILE A 94 -8.68 -3.24 -5.64
N GLY A 95 -7.74 -2.32 -5.77
CA GLY A 95 -8.06 -0.91 -5.74
C GLY A 95 -6.82 -0.05 -5.58
N CYS A 96 -7.03 1.16 -5.17
CA CYS A 96 -5.94 2.10 -4.89
C CYS A 96 -6.27 2.95 -3.66
N GLY A 97 -5.25 3.59 -3.12
CA GLY A 97 -5.41 4.56 -2.06
C GLY A 97 -5.19 5.97 -2.58
N VAL A 98 -5.90 6.91 -2.01
CA VAL A 98 -5.74 8.34 -2.30
C VAL A 98 -5.48 9.07 -1.00
N VAL A 99 -4.46 9.92 -0.97
CA VAL A 99 -4.16 10.79 0.16
C VAL A 99 -4.22 12.23 -0.32
N ILE A 100 -4.98 13.05 0.40
CA ILE A 100 -5.16 14.46 0.07
C ILE A 100 -4.53 15.31 1.17
N GLY A 101 -3.52 16.10 0.80
CA GLY A 101 -2.87 17.06 1.69
C GLY A 101 -2.21 16.44 2.93
N GLY A 102 -1.95 15.15 2.91
CA GLY A 102 -1.37 14.45 4.05
C GLY A 102 -2.32 14.19 5.21
N HIS A 103 -3.60 14.58 5.09
CA HIS A 103 -4.56 14.53 6.19
C HIS A 103 -5.82 13.74 5.89
N THR A 104 -6.10 13.39 4.64
CA THR A 104 -7.29 12.63 4.24
C THR A 104 -6.84 11.38 3.48
N ALA A 105 -7.25 10.22 3.95
CA ALA A 105 -6.89 8.94 3.38
C ALA A 105 -8.15 8.18 2.95
N ILE A 106 -8.19 7.76 1.70
CA ILE A 106 -9.36 7.12 1.10
C ILE A 106 -8.93 5.84 0.39
N ASN A 107 -9.56 4.71 0.71
CA ASN A 107 -9.44 3.49 -0.06
C ASN A 107 -10.52 3.46 -1.14
N CYS A 108 -10.10 3.29 -2.38
CA CYS A 108 -10.99 3.15 -3.53
C CYS A 108 -10.93 1.70 -4.00
N LEU A 109 -11.85 0.86 -3.52
CA LEU A 109 -11.86 -0.55 -3.84
C LEU A 109 -12.81 -0.87 -4.98
N MET A 110 -12.40 -1.81 -5.81
CA MET A 110 -13.29 -2.36 -6.83
C MET A 110 -14.31 -3.28 -6.19
N PRO A 111 -15.54 -3.32 -6.71
CA PRO A 111 -16.51 -4.33 -6.32
C PRO A 111 -16.00 -5.75 -6.60
N LEU A 112 -16.48 -6.69 -5.86
CA LEU A 112 -16.15 -8.11 -6.08
C LEU A 112 -16.73 -8.63 -7.39
#